data_69d28dbcb8592608670cc6857dd4f62e
#
_entry.id   69d28dbcb8592608670cc6857dd4f62e
#
_cell.length_a   1.000
_cell.length_b   1.000
_cell.length_c   1.000
_cell.angle_alpha   90.00
_cell.angle_beta   90.00
_cell.angle_gamma   90.00
#
_symmetry.space_group_name_H-M   'P 1'
#
loop_
_entity.id
_entity.type
_entity.pdbx_description
1 polymer ?
#
loop_
_entity_poly.entity_id
_entity_poly.type
_entity_poly.pdbx_seq_one_letter_code
_entity_poly.pdbx_strand_id
1 'polypeptide(L)'
;MLLHAAGVEHSHILPDKPQQEFDLVFDVKCDGWFNLLQGIGDMPLGAAVVFSSIAGRFGNGGQTDYSAANDLLAKWPSRFRTARPATRGVTLDWTAWAEIGMATRGSIPRMMELAGIDMLKPQFGIPVVRNELETGTSGEAVIAGALGVLLQEWDETGGLDPTALREAAPGPMQGKVVSMGVHSGLTVESTLDPEEQPFLHDHKIGGTAVLPGVMGLEGFAEITKTMFPDWHVVAIESVDFVAPFKFYRDEPRTLTWRAWFRTDGDDVLASCELVGRREIMDRTDVKTHFTACVRLARAQPALDRADAPPPAEGATVADSEIYQVYFHGPAYQVLDTAWRSNGVVVGRMSTSLPENHRPAEGPLLIEPRLVELCFQTAGVWQIGTTGRMGLPRHIDCVKILRRAEDVEGRLHAVVTPRDGGRSFDAHVADEAGNLYVTLNGYQTAELPDDVDPDKRRPLRSAMD
;
A
#
# COMPACT_ATOMS: atom_id res chain seq x y z
N MET A 1 -26.21 -26.87 11.15
CA MET A 1 -24.75 -26.80 11.20
C MET A 1 -24.16 -28.16 10.92
N LEU A 2 -23.10 -28.23 10.10
CA LEU A 2 -22.27 -29.41 9.90
C LEU A 2 -20.95 -29.22 10.64
N LEU A 3 -20.51 -30.23 11.41
CA LEU A 3 -19.21 -30.21 12.09
C LEU A 3 -18.45 -31.48 11.75
N HIS A 4 -17.24 -31.34 11.23
CA HIS A 4 -16.33 -32.43 10.91
C HIS A 4 -15.12 -32.40 11.83
N ALA A 5 -15.05 -33.39 12.72
CA ALA A 5 -13.96 -33.53 13.68
C ALA A 5 -13.33 -34.96 13.61
N ALA A 6 -13.62 -35.72 12.55
CA ALA A 6 -13.01 -37.03 12.35
C ALA A 6 -11.52 -36.88 12.04
N GLY A 7 -10.73 -37.84 12.52
CA GLY A 7 -9.30 -37.89 12.25
C GLY A 7 -8.64 -39.06 12.93
N VAL A 8 -7.62 -39.60 12.30
CA VAL A 8 -6.68 -40.57 12.83
C VAL A 8 -5.26 -40.07 12.59
N GLU A 9 -4.30 -40.54 13.36
CA GLU A 9 -2.92 -40.14 13.25
C GLU A 9 -2.02 -41.32 13.54
N HIS A 10 -1.04 -41.57 12.64
CA HIS A 10 0.01 -42.55 12.73
C HIS A 10 1.35 -41.88 12.36
N SER A 11 2.20 -41.66 13.36
CA SER A 11 3.48 -40.95 13.12
C SER A 11 4.55 -41.91 12.59
N HIS A 12 5.00 -41.68 11.36
CA HIS A 12 6.17 -42.32 10.74
C HIS A 12 6.90 -41.31 9.85
N ILE A 13 8.21 -41.28 9.84
CA ILE A 13 8.98 -40.50 8.88
C ILE A 13 8.66 -40.97 7.46
N LEU A 14 8.68 -40.04 6.50
CA LEU A 14 8.18 -40.30 5.13
C LEU A 14 8.82 -41.54 4.46
N PRO A 15 10.15 -41.84 4.58
CA PRO A 15 10.74 -43.04 4.00
C PRO A 15 10.18 -44.36 4.56
N ASP A 16 9.70 -44.37 5.80
CA ASP A 16 9.23 -45.56 6.51
C ASP A 16 7.69 -45.61 6.60
N LYS A 17 6.98 -44.60 6.01
CA LYS A 17 5.52 -44.53 6.09
C LYS A 17 4.86 -45.44 5.06
N PRO A 18 4.08 -46.47 5.51
CA PRO A 18 3.31 -47.29 4.58
C PRO A 18 2.25 -46.49 3.85
N GLN A 19 2.09 -46.72 2.54
CA GLN A 19 1.06 -46.04 1.73
C GLN A 19 -0.35 -46.22 2.32
N GLN A 20 -0.65 -47.41 2.82
CA GLN A 20 -1.96 -47.70 3.43
C GLN A 20 -2.26 -46.81 4.66
N GLU A 21 -1.24 -46.50 5.44
CA GLU A 21 -1.41 -45.59 6.57
C GLU A 21 -1.61 -44.14 6.08
N PHE A 22 -0.84 -43.72 5.04
CA PHE A 22 -1.04 -42.44 4.43
C PHE A 22 -2.47 -42.26 3.92
N ASP A 23 -2.95 -43.23 3.13
CA ASP A 23 -4.29 -43.24 2.57
C ASP A 23 -5.36 -43.17 3.68
N LEU A 24 -5.21 -44.01 4.71
CA LEU A 24 -6.15 -44.05 5.84
C LEU A 24 -6.26 -42.68 6.55
N VAL A 25 -5.10 -42.09 6.86
CA VAL A 25 -5.07 -40.81 7.59
C VAL A 25 -5.67 -39.67 6.74
N PHE A 26 -5.32 -39.65 5.45
CA PHE A 26 -5.80 -38.66 4.50
C PHE A 26 -7.30 -38.80 4.22
N ASP A 27 -7.76 -40.03 3.90
CA ASP A 27 -9.14 -40.31 3.49
C ASP A 27 -10.16 -40.08 4.62
N VAL A 28 -9.82 -40.46 5.86
CA VAL A 28 -10.68 -40.20 7.03
C VAL A 28 -10.99 -38.72 7.18
N LYS A 29 -10.03 -37.86 6.94
CA LYS A 29 -10.20 -36.40 7.04
C LYS A 29 -10.80 -35.82 5.75
N CYS A 30 -10.18 -36.05 4.62
CA CYS A 30 -10.51 -35.37 3.37
C CYS A 30 -11.69 -36.01 2.66
N ASP A 31 -11.64 -37.31 2.37
CA ASP A 31 -12.75 -38.00 1.71
C ASP A 31 -13.98 -38.08 2.62
N GLY A 32 -13.76 -38.25 3.94
CA GLY A 32 -14.82 -38.13 4.92
C GLY A 32 -15.57 -36.80 4.86
N TRP A 33 -14.85 -35.71 4.73
CA TRP A 33 -15.42 -34.36 4.58
C TRP A 33 -16.17 -34.20 3.25
N PHE A 34 -15.57 -34.57 2.13
CA PHE A 34 -16.18 -34.47 0.82
C PHE A 34 -17.40 -35.35 0.66
N ASN A 35 -17.39 -36.55 1.23
CA ASN A 35 -18.53 -37.45 1.26
C ASN A 35 -19.69 -36.86 2.07
N LEU A 36 -19.42 -36.20 3.20
CA LEU A 36 -20.45 -35.48 3.95
C LEU A 36 -21.05 -34.33 3.15
N LEU A 37 -20.25 -33.56 2.45
CA LEU A 37 -20.73 -32.46 1.59
C LEU A 37 -21.61 -33.02 0.43
N GLN A 38 -21.17 -34.10 -0.19
CA GLN A 38 -21.91 -34.74 -1.25
C GLN A 38 -23.26 -35.31 -0.75
N GLY A 39 -23.25 -35.94 0.43
CA GLY A 39 -24.47 -36.48 1.05
C GLY A 39 -25.50 -35.43 1.45
N ILE A 40 -25.02 -34.23 1.84
CA ILE A 40 -25.87 -33.08 2.17
C ILE A 40 -26.46 -32.45 0.89
N GLY A 41 -25.78 -32.53 -0.24
CA GLY A 41 -26.21 -31.91 -1.49
C GLY A 41 -26.55 -30.43 -1.31
N ASP A 42 -27.70 -29.99 -1.77
CA ASP A 42 -28.14 -28.58 -1.71
C ASP A 42 -28.88 -28.20 -0.42
N MET A 43 -28.87 -29.08 0.60
CA MET A 43 -29.55 -28.81 1.87
C MET A 43 -29.04 -27.47 2.48
N PRO A 44 -29.94 -26.58 2.91
CA PRO A 44 -29.53 -25.32 3.55
C PRO A 44 -28.75 -25.55 4.84
N LEU A 45 -27.59 -24.95 4.92
CA LEU A 45 -26.73 -24.96 6.10
C LEU A 45 -26.46 -23.52 6.58
N GLY A 46 -26.63 -23.24 7.86
CA GLY A 46 -26.21 -21.98 8.47
C GLY A 46 -24.69 -21.91 8.64
N ALA A 47 -24.06 -23.03 9.00
CA ALA A 47 -22.61 -23.11 9.16
C ALA A 47 -22.05 -24.50 8.86
N ALA A 48 -20.79 -24.54 8.41
CA ALA A 48 -19.96 -25.72 8.28
C ALA A 48 -18.61 -25.47 8.97
N VAL A 49 -18.26 -26.34 9.92
CA VAL A 49 -17.02 -26.20 10.73
C VAL A 49 -16.17 -27.44 10.54
N VAL A 50 -14.91 -27.25 10.28
CA VAL A 50 -13.93 -28.32 10.12
C VAL A 50 -12.83 -28.17 11.17
N PHE A 51 -12.55 -29.28 11.88
CA PHE A 51 -11.44 -29.34 12.81
C PHE A 51 -10.18 -29.81 12.08
N SER A 52 -9.26 -28.88 11.89
CA SER A 52 -7.93 -29.09 11.32
C SER A 52 -6.88 -29.08 12.45
N SER A 53 -5.64 -28.81 12.13
CA SER A 53 -4.51 -28.80 13.05
C SER A 53 -3.45 -27.79 12.61
N ILE A 54 -2.72 -27.22 13.58
CA ILE A 54 -1.50 -26.46 13.32
C ILE A 54 -0.49 -27.24 12.48
N ALA A 55 -0.53 -28.58 12.51
CA ALA A 55 0.31 -29.43 11.65
C ALA A 55 0.02 -29.21 10.15
N GLY A 56 -1.21 -28.84 9.76
CA GLY A 56 -1.54 -28.46 8.40
C GLY A 56 -0.91 -27.13 7.99
N ARG A 57 -0.78 -26.20 8.93
CA ARG A 57 -0.23 -24.87 8.67
C ARG A 57 1.29 -24.80 8.74
N PHE A 58 1.90 -25.48 9.71
CA PHE A 58 3.33 -25.40 10.03
C PHE A 58 4.10 -26.69 9.71
N GLY A 59 3.42 -27.76 9.34
CA GLY A 59 4.01 -29.08 9.24
C GLY A 59 4.20 -29.74 10.60
N ASN A 60 4.54 -31.01 10.60
CA ASN A 60 5.02 -31.71 11.78
C ASN A 60 5.85 -32.96 11.36
N GLY A 61 7.03 -33.14 11.94
CA GLY A 61 7.90 -34.25 11.64
C GLY A 61 7.22 -35.61 11.85
N GLY A 62 7.28 -36.50 10.86
CA GLY A 62 6.63 -37.83 10.89
C GLY A 62 5.13 -37.84 10.59
N GLN A 63 4.50 -36.68 10.31
CA GLN A 63 3.06 -36.56 10.08
C GLN A 63 2.72 -35.98 8.70
N THR A 64 3.42 -36.38 7.65
CA THR A 64 3.27 -35.88 6.30
C THR A 64 1.83 -36.00 5.77
N ASP A 65 1.21 -37.18 5.98
CA ASP A 65 -0.19 -37.51 5.66
C ASP A 65 -1.18 -36.61 6.44
N TYR A 66 -0.95 -36.54 7.74
CA TYR A 66 -1.79 -35.74 8.64
C TYR A 66 -1.67 -34.24 8.34
N SER A 67 -0.47 -33.75 8.06
CA SER A 67 -0.24 -32.38 7.66
C SER A 67 -0.90 -32.05 6.32
N ALA A 68 -0.75 -32.92 5.30
CA ALA A 68 -1.39 -32.75 3.99
C ALA A 68 -2.91 -32.72 4.08
N ALA A 69 -3.50 -33.66 4.85
CA ALA A 69 -4.94 -33.71 5.05
C ALA A 69 -5.49 -32.46 5.76
N ASN A 70 -4.80 -31.99 6.79
CA ASN A 70 -5.21 -30.79 7.52
C ASN A 70 -5.05 -29.52 6.69
N ASP A 71 -3.96 -29.39 5.88
CA ASP A 71 -3.81 -28.24 4.98
C ASP A 71 -4.89 -28.20 3.89
N LEU A 72 -5.23 -29.34 3.29
CA LEU A 72 -6.37 -29.41 2.34
C LEU A 72 -7.68 -28.91 2.99
N LEU A 73 -7.96 -29.35 4.22
CA LEU A 73 -9.13 -28.90 4.97
C LEU A 73 -9.04 -27.41 5.37
N ALA A 74 -7.86 -26.87 5.60
CA ALA A 74 -7.66 -25.46 5.87
C ALA A 74 -7.96 -24.58 4.64
N LYS A 75 -7.69 -25.05 3.44
CA LYS A 75 -7.96 -24.32 2.17
C LYS A 75 -9.43 -24.45 1.69
N TRP A 76 -10.15 -25.46 2.15
CA TRP A 76 -11.52 -25.72 1.76
C TRP A 76 -12.49 -24.53 1.94
N PRO A 77 -12.49 -23.75 3.05
CA PRO A 77 -13.47 -22.66 3.23
C PRO A 77 -13.43 -21.61 2.13
N SER A 78 -12.28 -21.41 1.50
CA SER A 78 -12.14 -20.45 0.40
C SER A 78 -13.03 -20.82 -0.79
N ARG A 79 -12.98 -22.10 -1.22
CA ARG A 79 -13.87 -22.62 -2.28
C ARG A 79 -15.33 -22.69 -1.85
N PHE A 80 -15.57 -23.10 -0.60
CA PHE A 80 -16.93 -23.29 -0.07
C PHE A 80 -17.71 -21.99 -0.02
N ARG A 81 -17.10 -20.87 0.34
CA ARG A 81 -17.72 -19.54 0.34
C ARG A 81 -18.24 -19.13 -1.04
N THR A 82 -17.50 -19.48 -2.10
CA THR A 82 -17.92 -19.21 -3.48
C THR A 82 -19.11 -20.06 -3.87
N ALA A 83 -19.11 -21.35 -3.50
CA ALA A 83 -20.17 -22.30 -3.83
C ALA A 83 -21.44 -22.09 -2.98
N ARG A 84 -21.29 -21.66 -1.73
CA ARG A 84 -22.39 -21.50 -0.75
C ARG A 84 -22.26 -20.19 0.03
N PRO A 85 -22.48 -19.03 -0.59
CA PRO A 85 -22.24 -17.72 0.03
C PRO A 85 -23.12 -17.43 1.26
N ALA A 86 -24.26 -18.12 1.39
CA ALA A 86 -25.16 -18.01 2.54
C ALA A 86 -24.76 -18.91 3.73
N THR A 87 -23.75 -19.78 3.56
CA THR A 87 -23.28 -20.69 4.62
C THR A 87 -21.96 -20.22 5.16
N ARG A 88 -21.85 -20.08 6.46
CA ARG A 88 -20.58 -19.75 7.12
C ARG A 88 -19.66 -20.97 7.09
N GLY A 89 -18.49 -20.86 6.43
CA GLY A 89 -17.46 -21.88 6.38
C GLY A 89 -16.28 -21.51 7.26
N VAL A 90 -15.92 -22.36 8.25
CA VAL A 90 -14.83 -22.11 9.18
C VAL A 90 -13.98 -23.36 9.33
N THR A 91 -12.66 -23.22 9.22
CA THR A 91 -11.70 -24.24 9.62
C THR A 91 -10.94 -23.76 10.85
N LEU A 92 -10.80 -24.62 11.85
CA LEU A 92 -10.10 -24.35 13.09
C LEU A 92 -8.85 -25.23 13.15
N ASP A 93 -7.68 -24.58 13.06
CA ASP A 93 -6.38 -25.22 13.14
C ASP A 93 -5.92 -25.26 14.60
N TRP A 94 -6.25 -26.36 15.27
CA TRP A 94 -5.96 -26.53 16.69
C TRP A 94 -4.50 -26.86 16.96
N THR A 95 -3.93 -26.26 18.02
CA THR A 95 -2.77 -26.85 18.70
C THR A 95 -3.18 -28.13 19.43
N ALA A 96 -2.22 -28.88 19.95
CA ALA A 96 -2.47 -30.07 20.76
C ALA A 96 -3.39 -29.73 21.96
N TRP A 97 -4.43 -30.54 22.16
CA TRP A 97 -5.33 -30.37 23.32
C TRP A 97 -4.69 -30.96 24.56
N ALA A 98 -4.69 -30.20 25.68
CA ALA A 98 -4.38 -30.70 27.00
C ALA A 98 -5.59 -31.49 27.57
N GLU A 99 -5.31 -32.50 28.32
CA GLU A 99 -6.31 -33.30 29.08
C GLU A 99 -7.27 -34.16 28.22
N ILE A 100 -7.44 -33.87 26.93
CA ILE A 100 -8.33 -34.60 26.03
C ILE A 100 -7.68 -34.80 24.65
N GLY A 101 -8.19 -35.79 23.91
CA GLY A 101 -7.81 -36.03 22.53
C GLY A 101 -6.54 -36.87 22.35
N MET A 102 -6.03 -36.89 21.09
CA MET A 102 -4.93 -37.75 20.68
C MET A 102 -3.59 -37.35 21.32
N ALA A 103 -3.39 -36.07 21.54
CA ALA A 103 -2.14 -35.50 22.05
C ALA A 103 -1.84 -35.77 23.53
N THR A 104 -2.78 -36.38 24.27
CA THR A 104 -2.55 -36.76 25.68
C THR A 104 -1.77 -38.10 25.84
N ARG A 105 -1.47 -38.78 24.73
CA ARG A 105 -0.89 -40.10 24.72
C ARG A 105 0.65 -40.08 24.78
N GLY A 106 1.24 -41.03 25.53
CA GLY A 106 2.66 -41.26 25.55
C GLY A 106 3.51 -40.06 25.93
N SER A 107 4.55 -39.78 25.14
CA SER A 107 5.52 -38.71 25.35
C SER A 107 5.10 -37.36 24.74
N ILE A 108 3.95 -37.27 24.05
CA ILE A 108 3.53 -36.07 23.31
C ILE A 108 3.49 -34.82 24.22
N PRO A 109 2.89 -34.82 25.42
CA PRO A 109 2.90 -33.64 26.27
C PRO A 109 4.31 -33.14 26.61
N ARG A 110 5.23 -34.04 26.87
CA ARG A 110 6.62 -33.68 27.16
C ARG A 110 7.36 -33.15 25.94
N MET A 111 7.08 -33.71 24.76
CA MET A 111 7.64 -33.21 23.50
C MET A 111 7.13 -31.77 23.18
N MET A 112 5.84 -31.49 23.39
CA MET A 112 5.27 -30.14 23.22
C MET A 112 5.91 -29.13 24.19
N GLU A 113 6.09 -29.51 25.44
CA GLU A 113 6.79 -28.70 26.45
C GLU A 113 8.24 -28.37 26.02
N LEU A 114 9.00 -29.40 25.57
CA LEU A 114 10.37 -29.20 25.07
C LEU A 114 10.45 -28.35 23.80
N ALA A 115 9.45 -28.45 22.94
CA ALA A 115 9.33 -27.62 21.73
C ALA A 115 8.83 -26.20 22.01
N GLY A 116 8.46 -25.88 23.25
CA GLY A 116 7.90 -24.57 23.61
C GLY A 116 6.49 -24.33 23.03
N ILE A 117 5.75 -25.41 22.74
CA ILE A 117 4.41 -25.35 22.17
C ILE A 117 3.39 -25.52 23.29
N ASP A 118 2.52 -24.53 23.45
CA ASP A 118 1.45 -24.60 24.45
C ASP A 118 0.37 -25.59 24.05
N MET A 119 -0.03 -26.46 24.98
CA MET A 119 -1.20 -27.32 24.85
C MET A 119 -2.46 -26.57 25.28
N LEU A 120 -3.51 -26.65 24.48
CA LEU A 120 -4.77 -25.94 24.70
C LEU A 120 -5.66 -26.69 25.70
N LYS A 121 -5.98 -26.05 26.81
CA LYS A 121 -6.94 -26.60 27.78
C LYS A 121 -8.38 -26.48 27.25
N PRO A 122 -9.27 -27.48 27.49
CA PRO A 122 -10.64 -27.51 27.00
C PRO A 122 -11.45 -26.24 27.34
N GLN A 123 -11.26 -25.72 28.53
CA GLN A 123 -11.95 -24.53 29.01
C GLN A 123 -11.66 -23.27 28.18
N PHE A 124 -10.51 -23.19 27.49
CA PHE A 124 -10.15 -22.09 26.62
C PHE A 124 -10.50 -22.38 25.15
N GLY A 125 -10.39 -23.64 24.72
CA GLY A 125 -10.65 -24.01 23.34
C GLY A 125 -12.14 -24.14 22.99
N ILE A 126 -12.95 -24.70 23.89
CA ILE A 126 -14.38 -24.90 23.60
C ILE A 126 -15.12 -23.61 23.25
N PRO A 127 -14.94 -22.47 23.98
CA PRO A 127 -15.59 -21.22 23.63
C PRO A 127 -15.19 -20.65 22.28
N VAL A 128 -14.00 -20.99 21.75
CA VAL A 128 -13.52 -20.48 20.46
C VAL A 128 -14.44 -20.86 19.31
N VAL A 129 -14.96 -22.11 19.30
CA VAL A 129 -15.89 -22.54 18.23
C VAL A 129 -17.10 -21.61 18.17
N ARG A 130 -17.63 -21.25 19.33
CA ARG A 130 -18.78 -20.34 19.43
C ARG A 130 -18.38 -18.93 18.98
N ASN A 131 -17.28 -18.41 19.44
CA ASN A 131 -16.81 -17.07 19.09
C ASN A 131 -16.60 -16.97 17.57
N GLU A 132 -15.93 -17.98 16.96
CA GLU A 132 -15.72 -18.00 15.53
C GLU A 132 -17.03 -18.11 14.74
N LEU A 133 -18.06 -18.74 15.28
CA LEU A 133 -19.39 -18.80 14.68
C LEU A 133 -20.21 -17.53 14.87
N GLU A 134 -20.04 -16.79 15.95
CA GLU A 134 -20.81 -15.58 16.26
C GLU A 134 -20.15 -14.31 15.69
N THR A 135 -18.84 -14.16 15.86
CA THR A 135 -18.12 -12.90 15.61
C THR A 135 -16.92 -13.02 14.68
N GLY A 136 -16.36 -14.23 14.48
CA GLY A 136 -15.17 -14.45 13.67
C GLY A 136 -15.41 -14.20 12.17
N THR A 137 -14.33 -14.15 11.39
CA THR A 137 -14.39 -14.11 9.93
C THR A 137 -14.64 -15.50 9.36
N SER A 138 -15.25 -15.61 8.18
CA SER A 138 -15.29 -16.90 7.45
C SER A 138 -13.87 -17.25 6.96
N GLY A 139 -13.42 -18.48 7.16
CA GLY A 139 -12.14 -18.95 6.66
C GLY A 139 -11.39 -19.84 7.63
N GLU A 140 -10.08 -19.74 7.62
CA GLU A 140 -9.13 -20.47 8.46
C GLU A 140 -8.81 -19.64 9.72
N ALA A 141 -8.82 -20.28 10.88
CA ALA A 141 -8.42 -19.69 12.14
C ALA A 141 -7.47 -20.63 12.88
N VAL A 142 -6.27 -20.14 13.22
CA VAL A 142 -5.27 -20.87 14.03
C VAL A 142 -5.57 -20.62 15.50
N ILE A 143 -5.77 -21.71 16.28
CA ILE A 143 -6.11 -21.66 17.69
C ILE A 143 -4.96 -22.26 18.51
N ALA A 144 -4.09 -21.41 18.98
CA ALA A 144 -2.89 -21.80 19.70
C ALA A 144 -2.49 -20.75 20.75
N GLY A 145 -1.68 -21.16 21.73
CA GLY A 145 -0.86 -20.27 22.54
C GLY A 145 0.52 -20.08 21.90
N ALA A 146 1.61 -20.26 22.68
CA ALA A 146 2.95 -20.26 22.13
C ALA A 146 3.13 -21.44 21.16
N LEU A 147 3.74 -21.18 20.01
CA LEU A 147 4.02 -22.16 18.96
C LEU A 147 5.49 -22.61 18.92
N GLY A 148 6.34 -22.06 19.80
CA GLY A 148 7.73 -22.49 20.03
C GLY A 148 8.52 -22.66 18.75
N VAL A 149 9.10 -23.87 18.59
CA VAL A 149 9.96 -24.19 17.43
C VAL A 149 9.26 -24.06 16.07
N LEU A 150 7.93 -24.17 16.01
CA LEU A 150 7.19 -24.05 14.74
C LEU A 150 7.32 -22.66 14.12
N LEU A 151 7.52 -21.62 14.93
CA LEU A 151 7.76 -20.26 14.45
C LEU A 151 9.25 -20.02 14.12
N GLN A 152 10.17 -20.81 14.67
CA GLN A 152 11.60 -20.68 14.39
C GLN A 152 11.97 -21.23 13.01
N GLU A 153 11.20 -22.20 12.51
CA GLU A 153 11.35 -22.75 11.17
C GLU A 153 10.58 -21.96 10.09
N TRP A 154 9.87 -20.91 10.52
CA TRP A 154 9.11 -20.06 9.62
C TRP A 154 10.05 -19.13 8.84
N ASP A 155 10.07 -19.26 7.53
CA ASP A 155 10.73 -18.31 6.65
C ASP A 155 9.78 -17.15 6.35
N GLU A 156 9.96 -16.04 7.06
CA GLU A 156 9.16 -14.80 6.86
C GLU A 156 9.28 -14.25 5.44
N THR A 157 10.38 -14.55 4.76
CA THR A 157 10.62 -14.11 3.38
C THR A 157 9.83 -14.94 2.37
N GLY A 158 9.40 -16.15 2.74
CA GLY A 158 8.79 -17.09 1.79
C GLY A 158 9.77 -17.55 0.69
N GLY A 159 11.07 -17.55 0.97
CA GLY A 159 12.14 -17.88 0.02
C GLY A 159 12.54 -16.72 -0.88
N LEU A 160 12.03 -15.52 -0.64
CA LEU A 160 12.46 -14.32 -1.37
C LEU A 160 13.85 -13.89 -0.90
N ASP A 161 14.74 -13.53 -1.83
CA ASP A 161 16.07 -13.01 -1.51
C ASP A 161 16.10 -11.48 -1.56
N PRO A 162 16.12 -10.79 -0.39
CA PRO A 162 16.18 -9.33 -0.36
C PRO A 162 17.46 -8.78 -0.99
N THR A 163 18.53 -9.58 -1.08
CA THR A 163 19.79 -9.11 -1.65
C THR A 163 19.75 -9.03 -3.17
N ALA A 164 18.93 -9.85 -3.82
CA ALA A 164 18.73 -9.83 -5.26
C ALA A 164 17.95 -8.59 -5.74
N LEU A 165 17.23 -7.90 -4.82
CA LEU A 165 16.41 -6.74 -5.14
C LEU A 165 17.16 -5.40 -5.04
N ARG A 166 18.37 -5.38 -4.49
CA ARG A 166 19.12 -4.13 -4.16
C ARG A 166 19.53 -3.31 -5.36
N GLU A 167 19.58 -3.89 -6.55
CA GLU A 167 20.09 -3.23 -7.77
C GLU A 167 18.97 -2.69 -8.68
N ALA A 168 17.69 -2.86 -8.34
CA ALA A 168 16.61 -2.76 -9.30
C ALA A 168 15.93 -1.38 -9.44
N ALA A 169 16.17 -0.41 -8.56
CA ALA A 169 15.46 0.88 -8.62
C ALA A 169 16.42 2.08 -8.47
N PRO A 170 16.92 2.63 -9.56
CA PRO A 170 17.76 3.83 -9.51
C PRO A 170 16.87 5.10 -9.49
N GLY A 171 16.56 5.64 -8.33
CA GLY A 171 15.82 6.90 -8.18
C GLY A 171 16.26 7.69 -6.95
N PRO A 172 15.85 8.98 -6.82
CA PRO A 172 16.28 9.85 -5.72
C PRO A 172 15.76 9.40 -4.34
N MET A 173 14.72 8.56 -4.32
CA MET A 173 14.14 8.02 -3.09
C MET A 173 14.65 6.60 -2.81
N GLN A 174 15.59 6.11 -3.63
CA GLN A 174 16.16 4.78 -3.51
C GLN A 174 16.75 4.56 -2.12
N GLY A 175 16.38 3.43 -1.52
CA GLY A 175 16.83 3.04 -0.20
C GLY A 175 17.35 1.62 -0.16
N LYS A 176 17.68 1.20 1.06
CA LYS A 176 18.10 -0.17 1.35
C LYS A 176 16.86 -1.02 1.66
N VAL A 177 16.73 -2.17 0.99
CA VAL A 177 15.76 -3.18 1.42
C VAL A 177 16.17 -3.73 2.79
N VAL A 178 15.31 -3.52 3.77
CA VAL A 178 15.53 -3.93 5.17
C VAL A 178 14.94 -5.29 5.44
N SER A 179 13.72 -5.52 4.97
CA SER A 179 13.03 -6.78 5.12
C SER A 179 12.02 -6.99 4.01
N MET A 180 11.72 -8.26 3.76
CA MET A 180 10.68 -8.67 2.85
C MET A 180 10.06 -9.96 3.38
N GLY A 181 8.73 -10.03 3.36
CA GLY A 181 8.01 -11.21 3.81
C GLY A 181 6.65 -11.31 3.15
N VAL A 182 6.14 -12.53 3.07
CA VAL A 182 4.84 -12.82 2.44
C VAL A 182 3.69 -12.05 3.09
N HIS A 183 3.76 -11.87 4.40
CA HIS A 183 2.72 -11.15 5.16
C HIS A 183 3.16 -9.76 5.62
N SER A 184 4.45 -9.59 5.94
CA SER A 184 4.99 -8.30 6.38
C SER A 184 5.19 -7.30 5.23
N GLY A 185 5.17 -7.79 3.99
CA GLY A 185 5.43 -6.98 2.81
C GLY A 185 6.91 -6.62 2.65
N LEU A 186 7.17 -5.69 1.74
CA LEU A 186 8.48 -5.10 1.49
C LEU A 186 8.68 -3.90 2.43
N THR A 187 9.85 -3.82 3.06
CA THR A 187 10.28 -2.64 3.81
C THR A 187 11.60 -2.12 3.26
N VAL A 188 11.61 -0.83 2.90
CA VAL A 188 12.79 -0.12 2.38
C VAL A 188 13.07 1.08 3.28
N GLU A 189 14.32 1.35 3.58
CA GLU A 189 14.75 2.54 4.31
C GLU A 189 15.67 3.40 3.44
N SER A 190 15.31 4.68 3.30
CA SER A 190 16.11 5.72 2.64
C SER A 190 16.44 6.83 3.61
N THR A 191 17.66 7.33 3.58
CA THR A 191 18.04 8.51 4.36
C THR A 191 18.18 9.68 3.40
N LEU A 192 17.44 10.75 3.67
CA LEU A 192 17.47 11.98 2.88
C LEU A 192 18.07 13.09 3.72
N ASP A 193 18.90 13.90 3.05
CA ASP A 193 19.56 15.08 3.63
C ASP A 193 19.05 16.35 2.94
N PRO A 194 18.48 17.32 3.69
CA PRO A 194 18.04 18.59 3.13
C PRO A 194 19.16 19.45 2.51
N GLU A 195 20.42 19.26 2.92
CA GLU A 195 21.55 19.95 2.32
C GLU A 195 21.98 19.35 0.97
N GLU A 196 21.73 18.06 0.77
CA GLU A 196 22.09 17.34 -0.47
C GLU A 196 20.98 17.39 -1.51
N GLN A 197 19.70 17.32 -1.09
CA GLN A 197 18.57 17.19 -1.99
C GLN A 197 17.88 18.51 -2.30
N PRO A 198 17.94 19.01 -3.57
CA PRO A 198 17.30 20.27 -3.96
C PRO A 198 15.81 20.31 -3.64
N PHE A 199 15.07 19.22 -3.82
CA PHE A 199 13.64 19.16 -3.50
C PHE A 199 13.32 19.36 -2.01
N LEU A 200 14.25 19.09 -1.10
CA LEU A 200 14.08 19.38 0.34
C LEU A 200 14.55 20.79 0.69
N HIS A 201 15.67 21.21 0.10
CA HIS A 201 16.21 22.55 0.31
C HIS A 201 15.20 23.62 -0.10
N ASP A 202 14.50 23.41 -1.22
CA ASP A 202 13.58 24.36 -1.84
C ASP A 202 12.10 24.14 -1.43
N HIS A 203 11.84 23.27 -0.44
CA HIS A 203 10.49 22.99 0.06
C HIS A 203 10.44 23.15 1.59
N LYS A 204 10.51 24.42 2.06
CA LYS A 204 10.52 24.75 3.49
C LYS A 204 9.26 25.51 3.92
N ILE A 205 8.55 24.96 4.91
CA ILE A 205 7.38 25.58 5.52
C ILE A 205 7.80 26.16 6.88
N GLY A 206 7.71 27.47 7.05
CA GLY A 206 8.14 28.15 8.27
C GLY A 206 9.61 27.90 8.61
N GLY A 207 10.47 27.80 7.58
CA GLY A 207 11.91 27.56 7.73
C GLY A 207 12.31 26.11 8.00
N THR A 208 11.36 25.17 8.08
CA THR A 208 11.63 23.74 8.26
C THR A 208 11.44 23.00 6.95
N ALA A 209 12.43 22.22 6.51
CA ALA A 209 12.32 21.38 5.33
C ALA A 209 11.24 20.29 5.54
N VAL A 210 10.40 20.13 4.54
CA VAL A 210 9.29 19.17 4.54
C VAL A 210 9.34 18.36 3.26
N LEU A 211 9.19 17.04 3.34
CA LEU A 211 9.11 16.19 2.16
C LEU A 211 7.95 16.66 1.27
N PRO A 212 8.21 17.03 -0.01
CA PRO A 212 7.14 17.35 -0.94
C PRO A 212 6.22 16.14 -1.12
N GLY A 213 4.91 16.37 -1.15
CA GLY A 213 3.94 15.30 -1.36
C GLY A 213 4.22 14.51 -2.64
N VAL A 214 4.58 15.19 -3.71
CA VAL A 214 4.93 14.59 -5.01
C VAL A 214 6.19 13.72 -4.96
N MET A 215 7.17 14.03 -4.10
CA MET A 215 8.32 13.15 -3.87
C MET A 215 7.98 11.96 -2.99
N GLY A 216 6.98 12.09 -2.13
CA GLY A 216 6.39 10.94 -1.44
C GLY A 216 5.73 9.95 -2.41
N LEU A 217 5.02 10.45 -3.43
CA LEU A 217 4.46 9.62 -4.50
C LEU A 217 5.56 8.96 -5.34
N GLU A 218 6.64 9.69 -5.67
CA GLU A 218 7.81 9.14 -6.35
C GLU A 218 8.42 7.99 -5.55
N GLY A 219 8.60 8.17 -4.23
CA GLY A 219 9.10 7.12 -3.35
C GLY A 219 8.22 5.86 -3.37
N PHE A 220 6.90 5.99 -3.38
CA PHE A 220 6.00 4.84 -3.54
C PHE A 220 6.16 4.15 -4.89
N ALA A 221 6.32 4.91 -5.97
CA ALA A 221 6.59 4.34 -7.28
C ALA A 221 7.93 3.58 -7.30
N GLU A 222 9.01 4.16 -6.76
CA GLU A 222 10.33 3.54 -6.73
C GLU A 222 10.36 2.23 -5.95
N ILE A 223 9.76 2.18 -4.76
CA ILE A 223 9.76 0.94 -3.96
C ILE A 223 8.96 -0.18 -4.62
N THR A 224 7.91 0.14 -5.38
CA THR A 224 7.15 -0.88 -6.10
C THR A 224 7.92 -1.46 -7.26
N LYS A 225 8.75 -0.64 -7.94
CA LYS A 225 9.65 -1.06 -9.00
C LYS A 225 10.75 -1.99 -8.49
N THR A 226 11.09 -1.96 -7.21
CA THR A 226 12.02 -2.92 -6.61
C THR A 226 11.54 -4.36 -6.75
N MET A 227 10.23 -4.60 -6.62
CA MET A 227 9.63 -5.94 -6.78
C MET A 227 9.25 -6.25 -8.23
N PHE A 228 8.90 -5.24 -9.01
CA PHE A 228 8.40 -5.38 -10.37
C PHE A 228 9.16 -4.47 -11.34
N PRO A 229 10.48 -4.72 -11.56
CA PRO A 229 11.34 -3.82 -12.34
C PRO A 229 10.87 -3.62 -13.79
N ASP A 230 10.28 -4.65 -14.42
CA ASP A 230 9.83 -4.64 -15.81
C ASP A 230 8.39 -4.12 -15.99
N TRP A 231 7.67 -3.83 -14.88
CA TRP A 231 6.30 -3.34 -14.95
C TRP A 231 6.25 -1.81 -14.93
N HIS A 232 5.20 -1.24 -15.50
CA HIS A 232 4.99 0.21 -15.53
C HIS A 232 4.12 0.66 -14.37
N VAL A 233 4.53 1.74 -13.71
CA VAL A 233 3.65 2.46 -12.78
C VAL A 233 2.66 3.26 -13.63
N VAL A 234 1.38 2.84 -13.61
CA VAL A 234 0.35 3.43 -14.47
C VAL A 234 -0.61 4.36 -13.71
N ALA A 235 -0.76 4.14 -12.40
CA ALA A 235 -1.54 5.02 -11.55
C ALA A 235 -1.06 4.95 -10.09
N ILE A 236 -1.34 6.03 -9.35
CA ILE A 236 -1.28 6.07 -7.89
C ILE A 236 -2.65 6.48 -7.40
N GLU A 237 -3.28 5.60 -6.63
CA GLU A 237 -4.69 5.68 -6.25
C GLU A 237 -4.82 5.86 -4.73
N SER A 238 -5.92 6.49 -4.28
CA SER A 238 -6.27 6.64 -2.86
C SER A 238 -5.11 7.17 -2.02
N VAL A 239 -4.55 8.30 -2.46
CA VAL A 239 -3.43 8.95 -1.76
C VAL A 239 -3.96 9.76 -0.59
N ASP A 240 -3.43 9.51 0.61
CA ASP A 240 -3.69 10.32 1.79
C ASP A 240 -2.40 10.90 2.36
N PHE A 241 -2.37 12.23 2.48
CA PHE A 241 -1.30 12.96 3.16
C PHE A 241 -1.69 13.17 4.63
N VAL A 242 -1.45 12.14 5.45
CA VAL A 242 -1.91 12.07 6.85
C VAL A 242 -1.18 13.07 7.74
N ALA A 243 0.11 13.25 7.52
CA ALA A 243 0.93 14.20 8.27
C ALA A 243 2.19 14.60 7.51
N PRO A 244 2.67 15.86 7.61
CA PRO A 244 3.92 16.26 6.98
C PRO A 244 5.12 15.51 7.56
N PHE A 245 6.04 15.06 6.70
CA PHE A 245 7.33 14.52 7.12
C PHE A 245 8.34 15.67 7.16
N LYS A 246 8.76 16.08 8.36
CA LYS A 246 9.59 17.26 8.61
C LYS A 246 11.03 16.89 8.90
N PHE A 247 11.98 17.66 8.37
CA PHE A 247 13.40 17.57 8.64
C PHE A 247 13.80 18.73 9.58
N TYR A 248 13.79 18.45 10.88
CA TYR A 248 14.07 19.47 11.87
C TYR A 248 15.56 19.82 11.86
N ARG A 249 15.88 21.12 11.90
CA ARG A 249 17.26 21.67 11.89
C ARG A 249 18.03 21.33 10.63
N ASP A 250 17.32 21.01 9.54
CA ASP A 250 17.90 20.50 8.30
C ASP A 250 18.78 19.25 8.50
N GLU A 251 18.55 18.47 9.56
CA GLU A 251 19.28 17.22 9.83
C GLU A 251 18.74 16.09 8.93
N PRO A 252 19.63 15.18 8.43
CA PRO A 252 19.24 14.01 7.68
C PRO A 252 18.26 13.14 8.47
N ARG A 253 17.29 12.56 7.78
CA ARG A 253 16.31 11.65 8.39
C ARG A 253 16.08 10.42 7.54
N THR A 254 15.87 9.28 8.22
CA THR A 254 15.48 8.02 7.60
C THR A 254 13.97 7.96 7.43
N LEU A 255 13.57 7.66 6.20
CA LEU A 255 12.21 7.35 5.78
C LEU A 255 12.07 5.83 5.72
N THR A 256 11.01 5.30 6.27
CA THR A 256 10.69 3.87 6.17
C THR A 256 9.48 3.71 5.26
N TRP A 257 9.69 3.07 4.12
CA TRP A 257 8.68 2.77 3.12
C TRP A 257 8.23 1.33 3.30
N ARG A 258 6.93 1.09 3.19
CA ARG A 258 6.35 -0.26 3.22
C ARG A 258 5.42 -0.47 2.06
N ALA A 259 5.41 -1.66 1.48
CA ALA A 259 4.51 -2.04 0.41
C ALA A 259 4.03 -3.48 0.54
N TRP A 260 2.73 -3.69 0.33
CA TRP A 260 2.08 -5.00 0.29
C TRP A 260 1.44 -5.18 -1.07
N PHE A 261 1.77 -6.28 -1.74
CA PHE A 261 1.38 -6.53 -3.12
C PHE A 261 0.23 -7.52 -3.21
N ARG A 262 -0.71 -7.25 -4.11
CA ARG A 262 -1.79 -8.16 -4.47
C ARG A 262 -2.10 -8.06 -5.96
N THR A 263 -2.62 -9.14 -6.54
CA THR A 263 -3.10 -9.13 -7.93
C THR A 263 -4.48 -8.46 -8.04
N ASP A 264 -4.73 -7.80 -9.18
CA ASP A 264 -6.02 -7.22 -9.55
C ASP A 264 -6.22 -7.41 -11.06
N GLY A 265 -6.81 -8.55 -11.44
CA GLY A 265 -6.82 -9.01 -12.83
C GLY A 265 -5.41 -9.26 -13.35
N ASP A 266 -5.04 -8.58 -14.44
CA ASP A 266 -3.70 -8.65 -15.04
C ASP A 266 -2.71 -7.65 -14.42
N ASP A 267 -3.18 -6.76 -13.54
CA ASP A 267 -2.40 -5.76 -12.84
C ASP A 267 -1.93 -6.24 -11.47
N VAL A 268 -0.98 -5.50 -10.89
CA VAL A 268 -0.58 -5.61 -9.48
C VAL A 268 -0.90 -4.30 -8.78
N LEU A 269 -1.54 -4.41 -7.62
CA LEU A 269 -1.76 -3.30 -6.70
C LEU A 269 -0.82 -3.43 -5.51
N ALA A 270 -0.09 -2.36 -5.22
CA ALA A 270 0.76 -2.23 -4.05
C ALA A 270 0.16 -1.22 -3.08
N SER A 271 -0.33 -1.68 -1.93
CA SER A 271 -0.70 -0.79 -0.83
C SER A 271 0.57 -0.31 -0.15
N CYS A 272 0.78 1.00 -0.14
CA CYS A 272 2.02 1.64 0.30
C CYS A 272 1.79 2.56 1.49
N GLU A 273 2.77 2.63 2.40
CA GLU A 273 2.82 3.63 3.45
C GLU A 273 4.23 4.18 3.65
N LEU A 274 4.32 5.48 3.94
CA LEU A 274 5.52 6.14 4.43
C LEU A 274 5.41 6.32 5.93
N VAL A 275 6.38 5.76 6.65
CA VAL A 275 6.42 5.77 8.12
C VAL A 275 7.66 6.52 8.60
N GLY A 276 7.46 7.41 9.54
CA GLY A 276 8.55 8.05 10.29
C GLY A 276 8.73 7.38 11.64
N ARG A 277 9.98 7.13 12.03
CA ARG A 277 10.34 6.64 13.35
C ARG A 277 11.01 7.74 14.17
N ARG A 278 10.69 7.82 15.44
CA ARG A 278 11.31 8.74 16.36
C ARG A 278 11.55 8.06 17.71
N GLU A 279 12.77 8.11 18.16
CA GLU A 279 13.10 7.68 19.53
C GLU A 279 12.71 8.78 20.52
N ILE A 280 11.84 8.44 21.46
CA ILE A 280 11.42 9.34 22.55
C ILE A 280 11.69 8.62 23.87
N MET A 281 12.74 9.01 24.57
CA MET A 281 13.24 8.31 25.75
C MET A 281 13.49 6.83 25.43
N ASP A 282 12.81 5.87 26.07
CA ASP A 282 12.99 4.43 25.84
C ASP A 282 11.91 3.82 24.94
N ARG A 283 11.24 4.62 24.10
CA ARG A 283 10.16 4.14 23.21
C ARG A 283 10.38 4.66 21.80
N THR A 284 10.19 3.76 20.83
CA THR A 284 10.10 4.12 19.42
C THR A 284 8.67 4.54 19.10
N ASP A 285 8.46 5.82 18.81
CA ASP A 285 7.21 6.33 18.28
C ASP A 285 7.22 6.15 16.74
N VAL A 286 6.16 5.55 16.23
CA VAL A 286 6.00 5.24 14.80
C VAL A 286 4.78 5.97 14.28
N LYS A 287 4.97 6.82 13.27
CA LYS A 287 3.92 7.64 12.69
C LYS A 287 3.81 7.42 11.18
N THR A 288 2.62 7.12 10.70
CA THR A 288 2.32 7.12 9.26
C THR A 288 2.17 8.56 8.77
N HIS A 289 2.87 8.88 7.71
CA HIS A 289 2.88 10.21 7.09
C HIS A 289 2.04 10.23 5.82
N PHE A 290 2.27 9.30 4.90
CA PHE A 290 1.52 9.19 3.64
C PHE A 290 1.09 7.74 3.43
N THR A 291 -0.03 7.55 2.75
CA THR A 291 -0.48 6.25 2.26
C THR A 291 -0.94 6.37 0.82
N ALA A 292 -0.82 5.29 0.04
CA ALA A 292 -1.31 5.23 -1.33
C ALA A 292 -1.47 3.78 -1.79
N CYS A 293 -2.12 3.58 -2.93
CA CYS A 293 -2.14 2.33 -3.67
C CYS A 293 -1.50 2.56 -5.05
N VAL A 294 -0.36 1.93 -5.33
CA VAL A 294 0.32 2.01 -6.62
C VAL A 294 -0.16 0.89 -7.51
N ARG A 295 -0.62 1.23 -8.72
CA ARG A 295 -1.02 0.27 -9.75
C ARG A 295 0.12 0.05 -10.74
N LEU A 296 0.49 -1.19 -10.91
CA LEU A 296 1.51 -1.65 -11.84
C LEU A 296 0.86 -2.49 -12.95
N ALA A 297 1.22 -2.22 -14.21
CA ALA A 297 0.76 -2.97 -15.36
C ALA A 297 1.94 -3.39 -16.26
N ARG A 298 1.76 -4.47 -17.03
CA ARG A 298 2.77 -4.93 -17.99
C ARG A 298 2.89 -4.05 -19.23
N ALA A 299 1.81 -3.35 -19.57
CA ALA A 299 1.77 -2.40 -20.69
C ALA A 299 1.57 -0.99 -20.18
N GLN A 300 2.14 -0.02 -20.89
CA GLN A 300 1.83 1.39 -20.63
C GLN A 300 0.36 1.68 -20.97
N PRO A 301 -0.29 2.62 -20.27
CA PRO A 301 -1.66 3.01 -20.59
C PRO A 301 -1.74 3.58 -22.01
N ALA A 302 -2.93 3.47 -22.61
CA ALA A 302 -3.19 4.12 -23.89
C ALA A 302 -2.95 5.63 -23.78
N LEU A 303 -2.36 6.19 -24.83
CA LEU A 303 -2.08 7.62 -24.88
C LEU A 303 -3.36 8.35 -25.27
N ASP A 304 -3.88 9.13 -24.34
CA ASP A 304 -5.03 10.01 -24.57
C ASP A 304 -4.61 11.43 -24.98
N ARG A 305 -5.55 12.16 -25.54
CA ARG A 305 -5.41 13.57 -25.90
C ARG A 305 -6.48 14.40 -25.21
N ALA A 306 -6.13 15.63 -24.87
CA ALA A 306 -7.05 16.66 -24.41
C ALA A 306 -7.20 17.75 -25.45
N ASP A 307 -8.18 18.60 -25.27
CA ASP A 307 -8.25 19.87 -25.99
C ASP A 307 -7.04 20.74 -25.64
N ALA A 308 -6.63 21.58 -26.57
CA ALA A 308 -5.57 22.56 -26.32
C ALA A 308 -5.94 23.44 -25.10
N PRO A 309 -4.97 23.79 -24.24
CA PRO A 309 -5.24 24.64 -23.08
C PRO A 309 -5.93 25.96 -23.51
N PRO A 310 -7.04 26.37 -22.86
CA PRO A 310 -7.75 27.58 -23.26
C PRO A 310 -6.86 28.81 -23.06
N PRO A 311 -6.86 29.77 -24.01
CA PRO A 311 -6.06 30.97 -23.90
C PRO A 311 -6.52 31.88 -22.76
N ALA A 312 -5.65 32.78 -22.32
CA ALA A 312 -6.01 33.79 -21.34
C ALA A 312 -7.01 34.80 -21.98
N GLU A 313 -8.20 34.92 -21.40
CA GLU A 313 -9.24 35.88 -21.82
C GLU A 313 -9.27 37.13 -20.93
N GLY A 314 -8.56 37.13 -19.80
CA GLY A 314 -8.56 38.17 -18.78
C GLY A 314 -7.17 38.42 -18.17
N ALA A 315 -7.18 38.83 -16.92
CA ALA A 315 -5.93 39.04 -16.16
C ALA A 315 -5.17 37.73 -15.97
N THR A 316 -3.86 37.83 -16.01
CA THR A 316 -2.93 36.70 -15.69
C THR A 316 -2.11 37.07 -14.47
N VAL A 317 -1.62 36.06 -13.74
CA VAL A 317 -0.69 36.26 -12.63
C VAL A 317 0.66 35.63 -12.99
N ALA A 318 1.75 36.37 -12.83
CA ALA A 318 3.09 35.94 -13.17
C ALA A 318 3.78 35.23 -11.98
N ASP A 319 4.82 34.47 -12.28
CA ASP A 319 5.69 33.79 -11.30
C ASP A 319 6.16 34.72 -10.17
N SER A 320 6.61 35.92 -10.52
CA SER A 320 7.09 36.94 -9.57
C SER A 320 6.05 37.39 -8.54
N GLU A 321 4.75 37.23 -8.84
CA GLU A 321 3.63 37.50 -7.94
C GLU A 321 3.18 36.25 -7.20
N ILE A 322 3.16 35.09 -7.90
CA ILE A 322 2.79 33.78 -7.33
C ILE A 322 3.73 33.42 -6.19
N TYR A 323 5.05 33.53 -6.40
CA TYR A 323 6.05 33.13 -5.40
C TYR A 323 6.34 34.16 -4.30
N GLN A 324 5.61 35.26 -4.27
CA GLN A 324 5.50 36.10 -3.05
C GLN A 324 4.58 35.49 -1.99
N VAL A 325 3.71 34.56 -2.42
CA VAL A 325 2.71 33.90 -1.57
C VAL A 325 3.12 32.46 -1.25
N TYR A 326 3.64 31.73 -2.25
CA TYR A 326 4.08 30.36 -2.06
C TYR A 326 5.45 30.29 -1.35
N PHE A 327 5.65 29.21 -0.62
CA PHE A 327 6.88 28.94 0.13
C PHE A 327 7.96 28.18 -0.69
N HIS A 328 7.67 27.85 -1.96
CA HIS A 328 8.53 27.03 -2.81
C HIS A 328 9.77 27.80 -3.27
N GLY A 329 10.95 27.19 -3.14
CA GLY A 329 12.18 27.67 -3.73
C GLY A 329 12.33 27.27 -5.22
N PRO A 330 13.46 27.63 -5.87
CA PRO A 330 13.63 27.53 -7.32
C PRO A 330 13.34 26.17 -7.94
N ALA A 331 13.71 25.05 -7.25
CA ALA A 331 13.47 23.71 -7.77
C ALA A 331 11.98 23.38 -7.95
N TYR A 332 11.11 24.06 -7.20
CA TYR A 332 9.65 23.87 -7.21
C TYR A 332 8.85 25.12 -7.60
N GLN A 333 9.49 26.12 -8.17
CA GLN A 333 8.79 27.24 -8.79
C GLN A 333 8.32 26.86 -10.21
N VAL A 334 7.42 25.89 -10.26
CA VAL A 334 6.99 25.24 -11.52
C VAL A 334 6.06 26.08 -12.37
N LEU A 335 5.41 27.11 -11.81
CA LEU A 335 4.53 28.04 -12.53
C LEU A 335 5.32 29.23 -13.11
N ASP A 336 5.15 29.47 -14.39
CA ASP A 336 5.57 30.69 -15.09
C ASP A 336 4.45 31.75 -15.05
N THR A 337 3.22 31.31 -15.31
CA THR A 337 2.03 32.17 -15.25
C THR A 337 0.77 31.33 -15.04
N ALA A 338 -0.26 31.93 -14.49
CA ALA A 338 -1.59 31.31 -14.37
C ALA A 338 -2.72 32.27 -14.70
N TRP A 339 -3.84 31.73 -15.18
CA TRP A 339 -5.07 32.49 -15.52
C TRP A 339 -6.30 31.61 -15.40
N ARG A 340 -7.48 32.27 -15.39
CA ARG A 340 -8.76 31.59 -15.47
C ARG A 340 -9.37 31.79 -16.84
N SER A 341 -9.93 30.72 -17.41
CA SER A 341 -10.68 30.78 -18.68
C SER A 341 -11.76 29.69 -18.68
N ASN A 342 -12.97 30.01 -19.11
CA ASN A 342 -14.07 29.05 -19.27
C ASN A 342 -14.37 28.17 -18.04
N GLY A 343 -14.20 28.70 -16.83
CA GLY A 343 -14.45 27.96 -15.58
C GLY A 343 -13.33 27.04 -15.11
N VAL A 344 -12.26 26.94 -15.88
CA VAL A 344 -11.03 26.22 -15.48
C VAL A 344 -9.91 27.20 -15.15
N VAL A 345 -8.89 26.71 -14.48
CA VAL A 345 -7.65 27.43 -14.21
C VAL A 345 -6.52 26.79 -14.98
N VAL A 346 -5.76 27.61 -15.67
CA VAL A 346 -4.61 27.16 -16.45
C VAL A 346 -3.34 27.66 -15.80
N GLY A 347 -2.40 26.76 -15.54
CA GLY A 347 -1.06 27.07 -15.08
C GLY A 347 -0.05 26.65 -16.13
N ARG A 348 0.74 27.62 -16.65
CA ARG A 348 1.81 27.34 -17.60
C ARG A 348 3.08 26.97 -16.87
N MET A 349 3.74 25.91 -17.31
CA MET A 349 4.98 25.44 -16.71
C MET A 349 6.16 26.35 -17.05
N SER A 350 7.02 26.58 -16.06
CA SER A 350 8.31 27.25 -16.25
C SER A 350 9.27 26.37 -17.09
N THR A 351 10.01 26.99 -17.98
CA THR A 351 11.03 26.32 -18.81
C THR A 351 12.43 26.31 -18.23
N SER A 352 12.65 27.03 -17.13
CA SER A 352 13.96 27.26 -16.54
C SER A 352 14.02 26.76 -15.10
N LEU A 353 13.76 25.46 -14.92
CA LEU A 353 13.83 24.83 -13.60
C LEU A 353 15.23 24.26 -13.35
N PRO A 354 15.86 24.51 -12.19
CA PRO A 354 17.10 23.86 -11.81
C PRO A 354 16.92 22.37 -11.55
N GLU A 355 17.99 21.66 -11.20
CA GLU A 355 17.92 20.25 -10.80
C GLU A 355 16.87 20.03 -9.70
N ASN A 356 16.08 18.94 -9.84
CA ASN A 356 15.09 18.57 -8.84
C ASN A 356 15.71 17.75 -7.71
N HIS A 357 16.65 16.89 -8.03
CA HIS A 357 17.21 15.89 -7.13
C HIS A 357 18.66 15.58 -7.47
N ARG A 358 19.33 14.87 -6.57
CA ARG A 358 20.67 14.35 -6.78
C ARG A 358 20.72 12.84 -6.48
N PRO A 359 21.42 12.05 -7.33
CA PRO A 359 22.07 12.46 -8.58
C PRO A 359 21.04 12.86 -9.66
N ALA A 360 21.38 13.87 -10.48
CA ALA A 360 20.46 14.44 -11.48
C ALA A 360 20.07 13.45 -12.58
N GLU A 361 20.93 12.45 -12.85
CA GLU A 361 20.72 11.39 -13.83
C GLU A 361 19.75 10.29 -13.37
N GLY A 362 19.37 10.29 -12.09
CA GLY A 362 18.41 9.34 -11.53
C GLY A 362 17.04 9.50 -12.22
N PRO A 363 16.47 8.44 -12.83
CA PRO A 363 15.18 8.56 -13.49
C PRO A 363 14.07 8.80 -12.48
N LEU A 364 13.14 9.71 -12.80
CA LEU A 364 11.87 9.85 -12.10
C LEU A 364 10.81 8.98 -12.74
N LEU A 365 9.94 8.38 -11.95
CA LEU A 365 8.92 7.46 -12.43
C LEU A 365 7.55 8.11 -12.68
N ILE A 366 7.23 9.17 -11.92
CA ILE A 366 5.89 9.80 -11.95
C ILE A 366 5.89 11.26 -12.40
N GLU A 367 7.04 11.80 -12.82
CA GLU A 367 7.16 13.23 -13.19
C GLU A 367 6.65 14.18 -12.08
N PRO A 368 7.30 14.21 -10.89
CA PRO A 368 6.79 14.91 -9.70
C PRO A 368 6.46 16.39 -9.96
N ARG A 369 7.23 17.08 -10.80
CA ARG A 369 7.00 18.50 -11.13
C ARG A 369 5.73 18.73 -11.95
N LEU A 370 5.25 17.73 -12.73
CA LEU A 370 3.98 17.85 -13.45
C LEU A 370 2.80 17.69 -12.48
N VAL A 371 2.92 16.82 -11.49
CA VAL A 371 1.91 16.71 -10.42
C VAL A 371 1.91 17.98 -9.57
N GLU A 372 3.09 18.52 -9.26
CA GLU A 372 3.24 19.76 -8.51
C GLU A 372 2.63 20.96 -9.27
N LEU A 373 2.77 20.99 -10.61
CA LEU A 373 2.14 22.00 -11.44
C LEU A 373 0.61 22.00 -11.27
N CYS A 374 -0.02 20.82 -11.17
CA CYS A 374 -1.44 20.70 -10.86
C CYS A 374 -1.76 21.25 -9.46
N PHE A 375 -0.96 20.90 -8.44
CA PHE A 375 -1.18 21.37 -7.07
C PHE A 375 -1.08 22.88 -6.95
N GLN A 376 -0.03 23.46 -7.51
CA GLN A 376 0.17 24.91 -7.45
C GLN A 376 -0.90 25.67 -8.26
N THR A 377 -1.31 25.15 -9.42
CA THR A 377 -2.38 25.75 -10.21
C THR A 377 -3.72 25.75 -9.45
N ALA A 378 -4.06 24.64 -8.78
CA ALA A 378 -5.23 24.55 -7.91
C ALA A 378 -5.14 25.53 -6.74
N GLY A 379 -3.95 25.64 -6.13
CA GLY A 379 -3.70 26.57 -5.03
C GLY A 379 -3.77 28.03 -5.43
N VAL A 380 -3.36 28.42 -6.65
CA VAL A 380 -3.56 29.78 -7.18
C VAL A 380 -5.05 30.13 -7.21
N TRP A 381 -5.89 29.20 -7.68
CA TRP A 381 -7.34 29.40 -7.63
C TRP A 381 -7.85 29.53 -6.19
N GLN A 382 -7.42 28.61 -5.30
CA GLN A 382 -7.87 28.62 -3.90
C GLN A 382 -7.48 29.90 -3.19
N ILE A 383 -6.23 30.34 -3.30
CA ILE A 383 -5.75 31.58 -2.69
C ILE A 383 -6.49 32.78 -3.28
N GLY A 384 -6.63 32.83 -4.62
CA GLY A 384 -7.33 33.92 -5.29
C GLY A 384 -8.78 34.07 -4.84
N THR A 385 -9.52 32.97 -4.68
CA THR A 385 -10.93 32.96 -4.33
C THR A 385 -11.21 33.03 -2.84
N THR A 386 -10.50 32.21 -2.02
CA THR A 386 -10.77 32.10 -0.57
C THR A 386 -9.85 32.98 0.29
N GLY A 387 -8.65 33.30 -0.17
CA GLY A 387 -7.61 33.98 0.61
C GLY A 387 -6.76 33.08 1.47
N ARG A 388 -6.93 31.77 1.37
CA ARG A 388 -6.21 30.78 2.18
C ARG A 388 -5.38 29.84 1.31
N MET A 389 -4.23 29.46 1.82
CA MET A 389 -3.39 28.46 1.20
C MET A 389 -3.84 27.07 1.69
N GLY A 390 -3.97 26.12 0.77
CA GLY A 390 -4.21 24.70 1.07
C GLY A 390 -2.95 23.88 0.89
N LEU A 391 -2.75 22.88 1.76
CA LEU A 391 -1.76 21.83 1.58
C LEU A 391 -2.45 20.55 1.10
N PRO A 392 -1.77 19.68 0.33
CA PRO A 392 -2.32 18.41 -0.11
C PRO A 392 -2.85 17.57 1.05
N ARG A 393 -4.07 17.04 0.90
CA ARG A 393 -4.73 16.17 1.85
C ARG A 393 -5.06 14.80 1.27
N HIS A 394 -5.70 14.78 0.09
CA HIS A 394 -6.16 13.54 -0.54
C HIS A 394 -6.12 13.66 -2.06
N ILE A 395 -5.92 12.53 -2.74
CA ILE A 395 -6.08 12.39 -4.19
C ILE A 395 -6.74 11.05 -4.47
N ASP A 396 -7.82 11.03 -5.25
CA ASP A 396 -8.45 9.78 -5.66
C ASP A 396 -7.54 8.98 -6.60
N CYS A 397 -6.98 9.64 -7.63
CA CYS A 397 -6.12 8.97 -8.60
C CYS A 397 -5.20 9.95 -9.35
N VAL A 398 -3.93 9.58 -9.48
CA VAL A 398 -2.96 10.18 -10.41
C VAL A 398 -2.60 9.13 -11.45
N LYS A 399 -2.75 9.42 -12.75
CA LYS A 399 -2.27 8.56 -13.84
C LYS A 399 -1.08 9.21 -14.52
N ILE A 400 -0.08 8.40 -14.80
CA ILE A 400 1.12 8.78 -15.53
C ILE A 400 1.01 8.23 -16.95
N LEU A 401 0.90 9.11 -17.94
CA LEU A 401 0.64 8.73 -19.33
C LEU A 401 1.88 8.86 -20.23
N ARG A 402 2.67 9.92 -20.01
CA ARG A 402 3.88 10.22 -20.77
C ARG A 402 4.98 10.77 -19.86
N ARG A 403 6.22 10.64 -20.31
CA ARG A 403 7.36 11.35 -19.74
C ARG A 403 7.49 12.74 -20.34
N ALA A 404 8.07 13.67 -19.57
CA ALA A 404 8.29 15.04 -20.02
C ALA A 404 9.40 15.20 -21.09
N GLU A 405 10.05 14.12 -21.52
CA GLU A 405 11.11 14.13 -22.53
C GLU A 405 10.57 14.40 -23.96
N ASP A 406 9.28 14.12 -24.21
CA ASP A 406 8.66 14.19 -25.55
C ASP A 406 7.70 15.39 -25.70
N VAL A 407 8.00 16.53 -25.06
CA VAL A 407 7.11 17.71 -25.04
C VAL A 407 7.12 18.47 -26.36
N GLU A 408 5.94 18.69 -26.95
CA GLU A 408 5.72 19.57 -28.09
C GLU A 408 5.23 20.95 -27.63
N GLY A 409 6.13 21.92 -27.54
CA GLY A 409 5.84 23.27 -27.08
C GLY A 409 5.86 23.42 -25.56
N ARG A 410 4.88 24.09 -24.97
CA ARG A 410 4.78 24.37 -23.53
C ARG A 410 3.83 23.42 -22.83
N LEU A 411 4.18 23.01 -21.61
CA LEU A 411 3.30 22.25 -20.74
C LEU A 411 2.37 23.18 -19.95
N HIS A 412 1.13 22.77 -19.81
CA HIS A 412 0.10 23.47 -19.07
C HIS A 412 -0.67 22.50 -18.18
N ALA A 413 -0.89 22.86 -16.93
CA ALA A 413 -1.91 22.23 -16.11
C ALA A 413 -3.25 22.92 -16.37
N VAL A 414 -4.29 22.15 -16.66
CA VAL A 414 -5.68 22.61 -16.72
C VAL A 414 -6.41 22.02 -15.52
N VAL A 415 -6.86 22.88 -14.62
CA VAL A 415 -7.46 22.51 -13.34
C VAL A 415 -8.93 22.91 -13.31
N THR A 416 -9.80 21.97 -13.01
CA THR A 416 -11.25 22.16 -12.87
C THR A 416 -11.63 22.08 -11.40
N PRO A 417 -12.04 23.20 -10.77
CA PRO A 417 -12.60 23.17 -9.42
C PRO A 417 -13.92 22.39 -9.39
N ARG A 418 -14.09 21.51 -8.41
CA ARG A 418 -15.28 20.70 -8.15
C ARG A 418 -15.87 21.06 -6.79
N ASP A 419 -17.15 20.83 -6.61
CA ASP A 419 -17.86 21.01 -5.33
C ASP A 419 -17.61 22.37 -4.65
N GLY A 420 -17.54 23.42 -5.46
CA GLY A 420 -17.25 24.77 -4.95
C GLY A 420 -15.80 24.97 -4.51
N GLY A 421 -14.86 24.19 -5.08
CA GLY A 421 -13.43 24.26 -4.79
C GLY A 421 -12.97 23.41 -3.61
N ARG A 422 -13.80 22.45 -3.16
CA ARG A 422 -13.40 21.46 -2.15
C ARG A 422 -12.56 20.33 -2.70
N SER A 423 -12.68 20.09 -4.01
CA SER A 423 -11.85 19.15 -4.75
C SER A 423 -11.53 19.69 -6.14
N PHE A 424 -10.52 19.11 -6.79
CA PHE A 424 -10.05 19.52 -8.09
C PHE A 424 -9.76 18.30 -8.95
N ASP A 425 -10.16 18.38 -10.24
CA ASP A 425 -9.63 17.50 -11.27
C ASP A 425 -8.65 18.30 -12.11
N ALA A 426 -7.57 17.67 -12.54
CA ALA A 426 -6.53 18.32 -13.31
C ALA A 426 -5.92 17.38 -14.36
N HIS A 427 -5.34 17.98 -15.38
CA HIS A 427 -4.46 17.28 -16.30
C HIS A 427 -3.32 18.20 -16.76
N VAL A 428 -2.20 17.58 -17.12
CA VAL A 428 -1.09 18.29 -17.77
C VAL A 428 -1.05 17.88 -19.23
N ALA A 429 -1.08 18.87 -20.11
CA ALA A 429 -0.99 18.68 -21.55
C ALA A 429 0.00 19.68 -22.17
N ASP A 430 0.56 19.33 -23.32
CA ASP A 430 1.29 20.26 -24.18
C ASP A 430 0.35 21.05 -25.13
N GLU A 431 0.92 21.95 -25.92
CA GLU A 431 0.17 22.79 -26.87
C GLU A 431 -0.48 21.96 -28.00
N ALA A 432 0.02 20.75 -28.27
CA ALA A 432 -0.58 19.83 -29.23
C ALA A 432 -1.72 18.97 -28.62
N GLY A 433 -1.98 19.09 -27.32
CA GLY A 433 -2.99 18.33 -26.59
C GLY A 433 -2.56 16.92 -26.16
N ASN A 434 -1.28 16.61 -26.22
CA ASN A 434 -0.79 15.34 -25.67
C ASN A 434 -0.85 15.36 -24.14
N LEU A 435 -1.49 14.37 -23.54
CA LEU A 435 -1.62 14.25 -22.08
C LEU A 435 -0.38 13.57 -21.45
N TYR A 436 0.10 14.13 -20.36
CA TYR A 436 1.25 13.62 -19.60
C TYR A 436 0.82 13.05 -18.24
N VAL A 437 0.00 13.78 -17.51
CA VAL A 437 -0.52 13.41 -16.20
C VAL A 437 -2.00 13.76 -16.13
N THR A 438 -2.79 12.90 -15.51
CA THR A 438 -4.15 13.24 -15.06
C THR A 438 -4.27 13.05 -13.56
N LEU A 439 -5.01 13.92 -12.90
CA LEU A 439 -5.21 13.94 -11.47
C LEU A 439 -6.69 14.14 -11.18
N ASN A 440 -7.29 13.24 -10.42
CA ASN A 440 -8.69 13.28 -10.07
C ASN A 440 -8.88 13.34 -8.56
N GLY A 441 -9.88 14.12 -8.13
CA GLY A 441 -10.30 14.17 -6.74
C GLY A 441 -9.26 14.76 -5.79
N TYR A 442 -8.40 15.68 -6.25
CA TYR A 442 -7.43 16.35 -5.40
C TYR A 442 -8.13 17.25 -4.37
N GLN A 443 -7.82 17.06 -3.11
CA GLN A 443 -8.36 17.82 -1.99
C GLN A 443 -7.23 18.44 -1.18
N THR A 444 -7.50 19.62 -0.63
CA THR A 444 -6.56 20.35 0.23
C THR A 444 -7.09 20.49 1.65
N ALA A 445 -6.16 20.65 2.60
CA ALA A 445 -6.43 21.13 3.95
C ALA A 445 -5.96 22.57 4.07
N GLU A 446 -6.88 23.49 4.35
CA GLU A 446 -6.53 24.91 4.50
C GLU A 446 -5.62 25.15 5.69
N LEU A 447 -4.61 26.02 5.48
CA LEU A 447 -3.82 26.56 6.58
C LEU A 447 -4.65 27.58 7.37
N PRO A 448 -4.40 27.72 8.68
CA PRO A 448 -5.21 28.59 9.53
C PRO A 448 -5.06 30.09 9.23
N ASP A 449 -3.91 30.48 8.70
CA ASP A 449 -3.59 31.89 8.46
C ASP A 449 -4.07 32.35 7.08
N ASP A 450 -4.65 33.53 7.00
CA ASP A 450 -5.00 34.19 5.76
C ASP A 450 -3.76 34.73 5.07
N VAL A 451 -3.76 34.68 3.74
CA VAL A 451 -2.70 35.28 2.91
C VAL A 451 -2.83 36.80 2.97
N ASP A 452 -1.68 37.50 3.07
CA ASP A 452 -1.60 38.95 3.05
C ASP A 452 -2.43 39.52 1.89
N PRO A 453 -3.40 40.45 2.16
CA PRO A 453 -4.31 40.97 1.14
C PRO A 453 -3.60 41.65 -0.04
N ASP A 454 -2.44 42.30 0.18
CA ASP A 454 -1.70 42.99 -0.90
C ASP A 454 -1.01 41.97 -1.80
N LYS A 455 -0.45 40.93 -1.25
CA LYS A 455 0.15 39.83 -2.01
C LYS A 455 -0.89 38.96 -2.72
N ARG A 456 -2.11 38.84 -2.16
CA ARG A 456 -3.23 38.12 -2.75
C ARG A 456 -3.83 38.84 -3.96
N ARG A 457 -3.77 40.15 -4.02
CA ARG A 457 -4.49 40.99 -5.03
C ARG A 457 -4.25 40.52 -6.48
N PRO A 458 -3.01 40.24 -6.94
CA PRO A 458 -2.78 39.74 -8.30
C PRO A 458 -3.45 38.41 -8.57
N LEU A 459 -3.36 37.46 -7.63
CA LEU A 459 -3.99 36.13 -7.75
C LEU A 459 -5.52 36.26 -7.83
N ARG A 460 -6.10 37.11 -6.99
CA ARG A 460 -7.53 37.37 -7.01
C ARG A 460 -7.96 37.95 -8.37
N SER A 461 -7.25 38.96 -8.88
CA SER A 461 -7.56 39.56 -10.15
C SER A 461 -7.50 38.60 -11.33
N ALA A 462 -6.61 37.63 -11.29
CA ALA A 462 -6.47 36.59 -12.31
C ALA A 462 -7.53 35.47 -12.18
N MET A 463 -8.19 35.33 -11.01
CA MET A 463 -9.20 34.29 -10.74
C MET A 463 -10.65 34.82 -10.75
N ASP A 464 -10.86 36.14 -10.72
CA ASP A 464 -12.16 36.79 -10.89
C ASP A 464 -12.63 36.72 -12.37
#